data_a8172dc4c381f4f621213c631a33fbcb
#
_entry.id   a8172dc4c381f4f621213c631a33fbcb
#
_cell.length_a   1.000
_cell.length_b   1.000
_cell.length_c   1.000
_cell.angle_alpha   90.00
_cell.angle_beta   90.00
_cell.angle_gamma   90.00
#
_symmetry.space_group_name_H-M   'P 1'
#
loop_
_entity.id
_entity.type
_entity.pdbx_description
1 polymer ?
#
loop_
_entity_poly.entity_id
_entity_poly.type
_entity_poly.pdbx_seq_one_letter_code
_entity_poly.pdbx_strand_id
1 'polypeptide(L)'
;MTTTTRRKFGIAGALVGAASAGVAAAAMAKRYAVGRIRLRPDLEASEPFGELRGREHTLITSDGVALHVEVDGPEGDGGAPLTVVLCHGYCLSSESWHYQRRDLREQHRLVLWDQRSHGRSQRAVTGDTSIDRLGDDLAEVLETFVPGPCVLVGHSMGGMTIMALADRHPELFGDRVRGVALLATSAGKLAEVTLGLPALVSKAVHKVAPTTVSMLGRRGSLVDRTRHAGSDIAFLLTRYMGFGDSKNVSPTLVDFAESMIRATPTEVVADFYPALMNHDKLSALHVLDPVPTAIMVGDKDWLTPPDHSRAMAEALPKAQFTEVPDTSHLIQLERPGAVTDALRDLIKRVSV
;
A
#
# COMPACT_ATOMS: atom_id res chain seq x y z
N MET A 1 19.15 51.29 -35.78
CA MET A 1 18.87 49.93 -35.27
C MET A 1 19.40 49.83 -33.83
N THR A 2 18.73 50.32 -32.76
CA THR A 2 19.36 50.15 -31.46
C THR A 2 18.42 50.33 -30.25
N THR A 3 17.19 50.70 -30.38
CA THR A 3 16.33 50.94 -29.19
C THR A 3 15.25 49.85 -28.92
N THR A 4 14.84 49.14 -29.97
CA THR A 4 13.76 48.16 -29.85
C THR A 4 14.25 46.79 -29.36
N THR A 5 15.49 46.41 -29.61
CA THR A 5 16.08 45.11 -29.21
C THR A 5 16.42 45.09 -27.72
N ARG A 6 16.89 46.22 -27.13
CA ARG A 6 17.18 46.32 -25.68
C ARG A 6 15.93 46.23 -24.83
N ARG A 7 14.76 46.73 -25.30
CA ARG A 7 13.49 46.66 -24.55
C ARG A 7 12.92 45.23 -24.50
N LYS A 8 13.09 44.43 -25.57
CA LYS A 8 12.63 43.03 -25.60
C LYS A 8 13.42 42.12 -24.67
N PHE A 9 14.76 42.33 -24.57
CA PHE A 9 15.59 41.59 -23.61
C PHE A 9 15.30 41.95 -22.15
N GLY A 10 14.97 43.21 -21.87
CA GLY A 10 14.62 43.65 -20.51
C GLY A 10 13.30 43.06 -20.01
N ILE A 11 12.28 42.95 -20.90
CA ILE A 11 10.99 42.37 -20.54
C ILE A 11 11.09 40.83 -20.40
N ALA A 12 11.82 40.14 -21.27
CA ALA A 12 12.09 38.72 -21.14
C ALA A 12 12.89 38.39 -19.88
N GLY A 13 13.92 39.19 -19.54
CA GLY A 13 14.68 39.04 -18.31
C GLY A 13 13.83 39.29 -17.04
N ALA A 14 12.93 40.27 -17.09
CA ALA A 14 12.02 40.56 -15.97
C ALA A 14 10.98 39.47 -15.78
N LEU A 15 10.45 38.87 -16.87
CA LEU A 15 9.51 37.75 -16.81
C LEU A 15 10.18 36.49 -16.29
N VAL A 16 11.40 36.17 -16.73
CA VAL A 16 12.19 35.04 -16.20
C VAL A 16 12.56 35.27 -14.73
N GLY A 17 12.94 36.50 -14.35
CA GLY A 17 13.21 36.86 -12.96
C GLY A 17 12.00 36.77 -12.08
N ALA A 18 10.83 37.23 -12.55
CA ALA A 18 9.55 37.08 -11.82
C ALA A 18 9.10 35.65 -11.68
N ALA A 19 9.26 34.81 -12.74
CA ALA A 19 8.95 33.40 -12.70
C ALA A 19 9.87 32.63 -11.75
N SER A 20 11.19 32.92 -11.78
CA SER A 20 12.14 32.29 -10.85
C SER A 20 11.96 32.76 -9.40
N ALA A 21 11.63 34.03 -9.16
CA ALA A 21 11.27 34.50 -7.83
C ALA A 21 9.97 33.90 -7.31
N GLY A 22 8.97 33.70 -8.17
CA GLY A 22 7.71 33.00 -7.85
C GLY A 22 7.94 31.53 -7.46
N VAL A 23 8.79 30.82 -8.21
CA VAL A 23 9.17 29.43 -7.91
C VAL A 23 9.94 29.34 -6.58
N ALA A 24 10.89 30.27 -6.35
CA ALA A 24 11.65 30.32 -5.09
C ALA A 24 10.74 30.64 -3.89
N ALA A 25 9.82 31.59 -4.04
CA ALA A 25 8.85 31.93 -3.00
C ALA A 25 7.92 30.76 -2.68
N ALA A 26 7.41 30.06 -3.72
CA ALA A 26 6.60 28.86 -3.55
C ALA A 26 7.35 27.72 -2.86
N ALA A 27 8.64 27.52 -3.21
CA ALA A 27 9.51 26.53 -2.56
C ALA A 27 9.77 26.88 -1.09
N MET A 28 10.01 28.15 -0.76
CA MET A 28 10.18 28.61 0.63
C MET A 28 8.88 28.48 1.42
N ALA A 29 7.74 28.90 0.88
CA ALA A 29 6.44 28.76 1.52
C ALA A 29 6.12 27.29 1.82
N LYS A 30 6.40 26.39 0.88
CA LYS A 30 6.26 24.94 1.05
C LYS A 30 7.15 24.42 2.19
N ARG A 31 8.45 24.77 2.18
CA ARG A 31 9.38 24.37 3.24
C ARG A 31 8.96 24.89 4.61
N TYR A 32 8.47 26.13 4.67
CA TYR A 32 7.95 26.71 5.89
C TYR A 32 6.70 25.94 6.39
N ALA A 33 5.76 25.61 5.49
CA ALA A 33 4.57 24.87 5.82
C ALA A 33 4.90 23.45 6.35
N VAL A 34 5.80 22.71 5.66
CA VAL A 34 6.25 21.38 6.09
C VAL A 34 7.03 21.49 7.42
N GLY A 35 7.90 22.49 7.56
CA GLY A 35 8.61 22.74 8.82
C GLY A 35 7.67 22.96 10.00
N ARG A 36 6.59 23.74 9.81
CA ARG A 36 5.55 23.92 10.84
C ARG A 36 4.79 22.64 11.18
N ILE A 37 4.55 21.76 10.18
CA ILE A 37 3.91 20.47 10.41
C ILE A 37 4.82 19.58 11.27
N ARG A 38 6.11 19.51 10.93
CA ARG A 38 7.10 18.69 11.66
C ARG A 38 7.41 19.17 13.07
N LEU A 39 7.07 20.41 13.39
CA LEU A 39 7.20 20.99 14.75
C LEU A 39 5.95 20.75 15.63
N ARG A 40 4.93 20.08 15.13
CA ARG A 40 3.75 19.73 15.94
C ARG A 40 4.09 18.67 16.97
N PRO A 41 3.30 18.55 18.07
CA PRO A 41 3.40 17.42 18.97
C PRO A 41 3.30 16.10 18.18
N ASP A 42 4.24 15.22 18.43
CA ASP A 42 4.39 13.94 17.71
C ASP A 42 4.28 12.80 18.73
N LEU A 43 3.12 12.14 18.74
CA LEU A 43 2.83 11.06 19.70
C LEU A 43 3.62 9.79 19.35
N GLU A 44 4.01 9.62 18.10
CA GLU A 44 4.79 8.48 17.61
C GLU A 44 6.30 8.77 17.49
N ALA A 45 6.79 9.90 18.01
CA ALA A 45 8.20 10.28 17.90
C ALA A 45 9.18 9.24 18.49
N SER A 46 8.72 8.45 19.45
CA SER A 46 9.51 7.38 20.10
C SER A 46 9.13 5.96 19.60
N GLU A 47 8.20 5.84 18.65
CA GLU A 47 7.82 4.54 18.11
C GLU A 47 8.95 3.98 17.25
N PRO A 48 9.42 2.74 17.49
CA PRO A 48 10.57 2.17 16.79
C PRO A 48 10.20 1.64 15.39
N PHE A 49 9.71 2.53 14.54
CA PHE A 49 9.34 2.18 13.18
C PHE A 49 10.51 1.60 12.41
N GLY A 50 10.28 0.49 11.69
CA GLY A 50 11.30 -0.18 10.91
C GLY A 50 12.35 -0.94 11.73
N GLU A 51 12.17 -1.09 13.05
CA GLU A 51 13.12 -1.81 13.93
C GLU A 51 12.63 -3.21 14.32
N LEU A 52 11.32 -3.49 14.21
CA LEU A 52 10.79 -4.81 14.51
C LEU A 52 11.27 -5.84 13.49
N ARG A 53 11.86 -6.93 13.97
CA ARG A 53 12.37 -8.02 13.11
C ARG A 53 11.87 -9.36 13.62
N GLY A 54 11.68 -10.29 12.68
CA GLY A 54 11.49 -11.72 12.92
C GLY A 54 12.69 -12.52 12.43
N ARG A 55 12.51 -13.82 12.27
CA ARG A 55 13.48 -14.66 11.59
C ARG A 55 13.35 -14.44 10.09
N GLU A 56 14.43 -13.95 9.51
CA GLU A 56 14.48 -13.64 8.06
C GLU A 56 14.72 -14.92 7.25
N HIS A 57 14.00 -15.01 6.15
CA HIS A 57 14.08 -16.10 5.18
C HIS A 57 14.05 -15.53 3.76
N THR A 58 14.52 -16.35 2.82
CA THR A 58 14.39 -16.07 1.38
C THR A 58 13.66 -17.23 0.73
N LEU A 59 12.56 -16.94 0.04
CA LEU A 59 11.87 -17.87 -0.84
C LEU A 59 12.32 -17.63 -2.28
N ILE A 60 12.83 -18.64 -2.95
CA ILE A 60 13.02 -18.57 -4.40
C ILE A 60 11.76 -19.13 -5.06
N THR A 61 11.03 -18.26 -5.73
CA THR A 61 9.78 -18.64 -6.41
C THR A 61 10.02 -19.53 -7.62
N SER A 62 8.98 -20.19 -8.10
CA SER A 62 9.03 -21.08 -9.26
C SER A 62 9.57 -20.42 -10.53
N ASP A 63 9.44 -19.08 -10.67
CA ASP A 63 10.01 -18.28 -11.76
C ASP A 63 11.35 -17.63 -11.41
N GLY A 64 11.95 -17.98 -10.26
CA GLY A 64 13.32 -17.63 -9.87
C GLY A 64 13.48 -16.28 -9.18
N VAL A 65 12.39 -15.62 -8.77
CA VAL A 65 12.44 -14.36 -8.00
C VAL A 65 12.65 -14.67 -6.52
N ALA A 66 13.62 -14.01 -5.87
CA ALA A 66 13.86 -14.14 -4.44
C ALA A 66 12.91 -13.21 -3.67
N LEU A 67 12.02 -13.79 -2.85
CA LEU A 67 11.13 -13.06 -1.95
C LEU A 67 11.71 -13.04 -0.55
N HIS A 68 11.64 -11.85 0.08
CA HIS A 68 11.98 -11.71 1.49
C HIS A 68 10.76 -12.07 2.34
N VAL A 69 10.97 -12.95 3.32
CA VAL A 69 9.95 -13.43 4.26
C VAL A 69 10.47 -13.34 5.67
N GLU A 70 9.66 -12.86 6.59
CA GLU A 70 9.95 -12.89 8.02
C GLU A 70 8.91 -13.73 8.75
N VAL A 71 9.38 -14.62 9.60
CA VAL A 71 8.55 -15.40 10.51
C VAL A 71 8.76 -14.88 11.92
N ASP A 72 7.66 -14.51 12.59
CA ASP A 72 7.68 -13.91 13.92
C ASP A 72 6.69 -14.64 14.85
N GLY A 73 6.87 -14.46 16.16
CA GLY A 73 6.01 -15.07 17.17
C GLY A 73 6.34 -16.52 17.50
N PRO A 74 5.46 -17.20 18.29
CA PRO A 74 5.69 -18.54 18.80
C PRO A 74 5.68 -19.60 17.68
N GLU A 75 6.48 -20.65 17.87
CA GLU A 75 6.55 -21.79 16.93
C GLU A 75 5.43 -22.82 17.12
N GLY A 76 4.73 -22.77 18.23
CA GLY A 76 3.70 -23.76 18.63
C GLY A 76 4.29 -24.98 19.35
N ASP A 77 3.64 -25.35 20.45
CA ASP A 77 4.04 -26.46 21.32
C ASP A 77 3.46 -27.81 20.80
N GLY A 78 3.95 -28.28 19.65
CA GLY A 78 3.63 -29.64 19.15
C GLY A 78 2.40 -29.76 18.24
N GLY A 79 1.76 -28.68 17.84
CA GLY A 79 0.73 -28.62 16.78
C GLY A 79 1.05 -27.55 15.74
N ALA A 80 0.42 -27.63 14.55
CA ALA A 80 0.54 -26.57 13.56
C ALA A 80 -0.27 -25.34 14.02
N PRO A 81 0.38 -24.23 14.48
CA PRO A 81 -0.33 -23.09 15.01
C PRO A 81 -1.09 -22.35 13.91
N LEU A 82 -2.21 -21.72 14.29
CA LEU A 82 -2.85 -20.77 13.41
C LEU A 82 -1.87 -19.63 13.08
N THR A 83 -1.59 -19.45 11.81
CA THR A 83 -0.64 -18.44 11.34
C THR A 83 -1.38 -17.24 10.75
N VAL A 84 -0.98 -16.02 11.09
CA VAL A 84 -1.47 -14.80 10.45
C VAL A 84 -0.47 -14.39 9.37
N VAL A 85 -0.91 -14.34 8.12
CA VAL A 85 -0.10 -13.96 6.96
C VAL A 85 -0.47 -12.54 6.53
N LEU A 86 0.51 -11.66 6.49
CA LEU A 86 0.32 -10.23 6.29
C LEU A 86 0.86 -9.80 4.91
N CYS A 87 -0.04 -9.37 4.02
CA CYS A 87 0.24 -8.97 2.64
C CYS A 87 0.10 -7.45 2.50
N HIS A 88 1.21 -6.75 2.26
CA HIS A 88 1.27 -5.28 2.19
C HIS A 88 0.71 -4.70 0.90
N GLY A 89 0.49 -3.38 0.88
CA GLY A 89 0.01 -2.63 -0.28
C GLY A 89 1.12 -2.25 -1.26
N TYR A 90 0.69 -1.74 -2.41
CA TYR A 90 1.57 -1.21 -3.45
C TYR A 90 2.46 -0.07 -2.94
N CYS A 91 3.72 -0.07 -3.34
CA CYS A 91 4.77 0.86 -2.88
C CYS A 91 5.04 0.83 -1.37
N LEU A 92 4.56 -0.19 -0.67
CA LEU A 92 4.85 -0.43 0.74
C LEU A 92 5.78 -1.64 0.89
N SER A 93 5.99 -2.07 2.12
CA SER A 93 6.72 -3.28 2.49
C SER A 93 6.04 -3.95 3.69
N SER A 94 6.55 -5.10 4.11
CA SER A 94 6.14 -5.80 5.32
C SER A 94 6.18 -4.91 6.57
N GLU A 95 7.01 -3.87 6.59
CA GLU A 95 7.10 -2.91 7.68
C GLU A 95 5.82 -2.09 7.88
N SER A 96 4.96 -1.97 6.85
CA SER A 96 3.65 -1.29 6.97
C SER A 96 2.71 -1.93 8.00
N TRP A 97 3.03 -3.15 8.42
CA TRP A 97 2.33 -3.90 9.46
C TRP A 97 2.92 -3.71 10.86
N HIS A 98 3.68 -2.64 11.10
CA HIS A 98 4.40 -2.37 12.33
C HIS A 98 3.54 -2.58 13.58
N TYR A 99 2.38 -1.96 13.66
CA TYR A 99 1.50 -2.05 14.83
C TYR A 99 0.87 -3.44 14.99
N GLN A 100 0.38 -4.05 13.90
CA GLN A 100 -0.22 -5.38 13.95
C GLN A 100 0.82 -6.43 14.34
N ARG A 101 2.05 -6.30 13.83
CA ARG A 101 3.18 -7.12 14.22
C ARG A 101 3.49 -6.96 15.71
N ARG A 102 3.64 -5.73 16.20
CA ARG A 102 3.90 -5.43 17.61
C ARG A 102 2.86 -6.05 18.53
N ASP A 103 1.58 -5.90 18.17
CA ASP A 103 0.46 -6.23 19.04
C ASP A 103 0.03 -7.72 18.98
N LEU A 104 0.46 -8.47 17.94
CA LEU A 104 0.06 -9.86 17.73
C LEU A 104 1.20 -10.88 17.90
N ARG A 105 2.47 -10.45 17.76
CA ARG A 105 3.63 -11.37 17.70
C ARG A 105 3.85 -12.20 18.96
N GLU A 106 3.41 -11.78 20.12
CA GLU A 106 3.57 -12.53 21.36
C GLU A 106 2.59 -13.71 21.47
N GLN A 107 1.43 -13.60 20.82
CA GLN A 107 0.33 -14.56 20.94
C GLN A 107 0.13 -15.41 19.69
N HIS A 108 0.56 -14.92 18.53
CA HIS A 108 0.33 -15.57 17.23
C HIS A 108 1.60 -15.69 16.42
N ARG A 109 1.69 -16.80 15.68
CA ARG A 109 2.69 -16.94 14.63
C ARG A 109 2.32 -16.01 13.48
N LEU A 110 3.26 -15.18 13.06
CA LEU A 110 3.09 -14.23 11.98
C LEU A 110 4.03 -14.58 10.83
N VAL A 111 3.54 -14.48 9.61
CA VAL A 111 4.35 -14.50 8.38
C VAL A 111 4.15 -13.16 7.69
N LEU A 112 5.22 -12.39 7.62
CA LEU A 112 5.29 -11.13 6.90
C LEU A 112 6.20 -11.32 5.70
N TRP A 113 5.82 -10.82 4.55
CA TRP A 113 6.63 -10.95 3.36
C TRP A 113 6.57 -9.72 2.50
N ASP A 114 7.64 -9.44 1.79
CA ASP A 114 7.68 -8.38 0.80
C ASP A 114 7.28 -8.97 -0.55
N GLN A 115 6.24 -8.44 -1.15
CA GLN A 115 5.81 -8.86 -2.49
C GLN A 115 6.92 -8.56 -3.50
N ARG A 116 6.99 -9.34 -4.60
CA ARG A 116 8.03 -9.17 -5.63
C ARG A 116 8.22 -7.70 -6.01
N SER A 117 9.44 -7.29 -6.21
CA SER A 117 9.87 -5.93 -6.56
C SER A 117 9.66 -4.88 -5.47
N HIS A 118 9.12 -5.24 -4.30
CA HIS A 118 8.91 -4.34 -3.16
C HIS A 118 9.80 -4.69 -1.97
N GLY A 119 10.00 -3.73 -1.08
CA GLY A 119 10.76 -3.90 0.14
C GLY A 119 12.15 -4.49 -0.11
N ARG A 120 12.43 -5.64 0.50
CA ARG A 120 13.70 -6.39 0.39
C ARG A 120 13.63 -7.55 -0.61
N SER A 121 12.47 -7.78 -1.24
CA SER A 121 12.32 -8.78 -2.30
C SER A 121 13.01 -8.35 -3.58
N GLN A 122 13.50 -9.36 -4.33
CA GLN A 122 14.18 -9.14 -5.59
C GLN A 122 13.23 -8.49 -6.61
N ARG A 123 13.78 -7.61 -7.43
CA ARG A 123 13.06 -7.03 -8.56
C ARG A 123 12.86 -8.08 -9.67
N ALA A 124 11.60 -8.24 -10.08
CA ALA A 124 11.23 -9.07 -11.23
C ALA A 124 11.51 -8.31 -12.55
N VAL A 125 12.77 -8.23 -12.97
CA VAL A 125 13.19 -7.41 -14.13
C VAL A 125 12.62 -7.92 -15.46
N THR A 126 12.45 -9.24 -15.59
CA THR A 126 11.91 -9.93 -16.77
C THR A 126 10.67 -10.75 -16.42
N GLY A 127 10.24 -10.72 -15.18
CA GLY A 127 9.16 -11.52 -14.65
C GLY A 127 7.78 -10.89 -14.80
N ASP A 128 6.78 -11.69 -14.53
CA ASP A 128 5.40 -11.26 -14.50
C ASP A 128 5.14 -10.37 -13.27
N THR A 129 4.59 -9.17 -13.49
CA THR A 129 4.15 -8.22 -12.45
C THR A 129 2.63 -8.17 -12.31
N SER A 130 1.91 -9.16 -12.84
CA SER A 130 0.46 -9.26 -12.72
C SER A 130 0.01 -9.54 -11.28
N ILE A 131 -1.21 -9.16 -10.96
CA ILE A 131 -1.81 -9.51 -9.66
C ILE A 131 -2.00 -11.03 -9.55
N ASP A 132 -2.23 -11.73 -10.66
CA ASP A 132 -2.32 -13.19 -10.67
C ASP A 132 -1.00 -13.85 -10.23
N ARG A 133 0.13 -13.33 -10.69
CA ARG A 133 1.44 -13.82 -10.23
C ARG A 133 1.68 -13.56 -8.75
N LEU A 134 1.20 -12.43 -8.21
CA LEU A 134 1.24 -12.20 -6.76
C LEU A 134 0.42 -13.23 -5.99
N GLY A 135 -0.71 -13.69 -6.54
CA GLY A 135 -1.49 -14.79 -5.98
C GLY A 135 -0.71 -16.10 -5.93
N ASP A 136 0.01 -16.44 -7.02
CA ASP A 136 0.89 -17.62 -7.05
C ASP A 136 2.07 -17.49 -6.07
N ASP A 137 2.69 -16.31 -5.96
CA ASP A 137 3.73 -16.06 -4.95
C ASP A 137 3.21 -16.29 -3.53
N LEU A 138 1.99 -15.83 -3.24
CA LEU A 138 1.37 -16.07 -1.93
C LEU A 138 1.12 -17.56 -1.70
N ALA A 139 0.70 -18.33 -2.72
CA ALA A 139 0.57 -19.78 -2.61
C ALA A 139 1.90 -20.44 -2.23
N GLU A 140 3.00 -20.05 -2.88
CA GLU A 140 4.34 -20.56 -2.58
C GLU A 140 4.83 -20.16 -1.16
N VAL A 141 4.48 -18.93 -0.70
CA VAL A 141 4.72 -18.50 0.70
C VAL A 141 3.95 -19.37 1.69
N LEU A 142 2.66 -19.64 1.41
CA LEU A 142 1.84 -20.51 2.26
C LEU A 142 2.39 -21.93 2.32
N GLU A 143 2.77 -22.51 1.21
CA GLU A 143 3.32 -23.84 1.14
C GLU A 143 4.60 -23.96 1.98
N THR A 144 5.49 -22.96 1.89
CA THR A 144 6.83 -23.03 2.48
C THR A 144 6.86 -22.64 3.96
N PHE A 145 6.11 -21.61 4.37
CA PHE A 145 6.26 -20.99 5.70
C PHE A 145 5.05 -21.15 6.61
N VAL A 146 3.94 -21.69 6.11
CA VAL A 146 2.71 -21.83 6.90
C VAL A 146 2.41 -23.32 7.09
N PRO A 147 2.78 -23.95 8.20
CA PRO A 147 2.66 -25.41 8.39
C PRO A 147 1.23 -25.88 8.63
N GLY A 148 0.30 -24.99 8.99
CA GLY A 148 -1.07 -25.30 9.37
C GLY A 148 -2.09 -24.32 8.80
N PRO A 149 -3.26 -24.21 9.46
CA PRO A 149 -4.27 -23.26 9.04
C PRO A 149 -3.80 -21.82 9.20
N CYS A 150 -4.35 -20.90 8.39
CA CYS A 150 -3.98 -19.51 8.44
C CYS A 150 -5.16 -18.55 8.29
N VAL A 151 -4.90 -17.31 8.73
CA VAL A 151 -5.70 -16.12 8.41
C VAL A 151 -4.86 -15.25 7.47
N LEU A 152 -5.43 -14.87 6.33
CA LEU A 152 -4.81 -13.94 5.40
C LEU A 152 -5.28 -12.52 5.68
N VAL A 153 -4.35 -11.60 5.74
CA VAL A 153 -4.63 -10.17 5.93
C VAL A 153 -4.00 -9.39 4.79
N GLY A 154 -4.81 -8.72 3.99
CA GLY A 154 -4.33 -7.98 2.83
C GLY A 154 -4.74 -6.51 2.88
N HIS A 155 -3.75 -5.62 2.75
CA HIS A 155 -3.97 -4.19 2.58
C HIS A 155 -3.79 -3.81 1.11
N SER A 156 -4.75 -3.09 0.52
CA SER A 156 -4.68 -2.54 -0.83
C SER A 156 -4.29 -3.64 -1.86
N MET A 157 -3.17 -3.54 -2.56
CA MET A 157 -2.64 -4.58 -3.45
C MET A 157 -2.52 -5.95 -2.77
N GLY A 158 -2.21 -6.00 -1.46
CA GLY A 158 -2.20 -7.27 -0.70
C GLY A 158 -3.57 -7.93 -0.61
N GLY A 159 -4.65 -7.15 -0.57
CA GLY A 159 -6.02 -7.67 -0.69
C GLY A 159 -6.31 -8.21 -2.09
N MET A 160 -5.83 -7.54 -3.13
CA MET A 160 -5.92 -8.02 -4.53
C MET A 160 -5.13 -9.32 -4.72
N THR A 161 -3.97 -9.44 -4.08
CA THR A 161 -3.16 -10.67 -4.03
C THR A 161 -3.96 -11.84 -3.45
N ILE A 162 -4.69 -11.61 -2.35
CA ILE A 162 -5.56 -12.63 -1.73
C ILE A 162 -6.71 -13.01 -2.66
N MET A 163 -7.31 -12.05 -3.36
CA MET A 163 -8.36 -12.33 -4.34
C MET A 163 -7.83 -13.10 -5.55
N ALA A 164 -6.61 -12.83 -5.98
CA ALA A 164 -5.95 -13.61 -7.03
C ALA A 164 -5.62 -15.04 -6.55
N LEU A 165 -5.18 -15.21 -5.30
CA LEU A 165 -5.03 -16.54 -4.70
C LEU A 165 -6.37 -17.29 -4.70
N ALA A 166 -7.47 -16.63 -4.34
CA ALA A 166 -8.80 -17.25 -4.34
C ALA A 166 -9.24 -17.70 -5.74
N ASP A 167 -8.95 -16.89 -6.76
CA ASP A 167 -9.27 -17.21 -8.15
C ASP A 167 -8.43 -18.39 -8.70
N ARG A 168 -7.15 -18.44 -8.34
CA ARG A 168 -6.19 -19.38 -8.91
C ARG A 168 -6.02 -20.67 -8.10
N HIS A 169 -6.24 -20.61 -6.80
CA HIS A 169 -6.04 -21.69 -5.83
C HIS A 169 -7.24 -21.79 -4.87
N PRO A 170 -8.48 -21.92 -5.40
CA PRO A 170 -9.69 -21.94 -4.58
C PRO A 170 -9.73 -23.09 -3.56
N GLU A 171 -9.02 -24.18 -3.83
CA GLU A 171 -8.91 -25.36 -2.95
C GLU A 171 -8.22 -25.05 -1.61
N LEU A 172 -7.51 -23.95 -1.49
CA LEU A 172 -6.88 -23.55 -0.24
C LEU A 172 -7.87 -22.98 0.78
N PHE A 173 -9.05 -22.52 0.33
CA PHE A 173 -10.01 -21.83 1.19
C PHE A 173 -10.98 -22.81 1.86
N GLY A 174 -11.10 -22.68 3.18
CA GLY A 174 -11.88 -23.55 4.06
C GLY A 174 -11.00 -24.38 4.98
N ASP A 175 -10.07 -25.14 4.44
CA ASP A 175 -9.17 -25.99 5.23
C ASP A 175 -7.88 -25.27 5.61
N ARG A 176 -7.17 -24.73 4.63
CA ARG A 176 -5.87 -24.07 4.83
C ARG A 176 -6.06 -22.60 5.21
N VAL A 177 -6.79 -21.85 4.39
CA VAL A 177 -7.17 -20.46 4.66
C VAL A 177 -8.50 -20.48 5.39
N ARG A 178 -8.48 -20.22 6.69
CA ARG A 178 -9.65 -20.26 7.56
C ARG A 178 -10.28 -18.90 7.84
N GLY A 179 -9.63 -17.82 7.44
CA GLY A 179 -10.16 -16.48 7.58
C GLY A 179 -9.43 -15.48 6.70
N VAL A 180 -10.13 -14.42 6.32
CA VAL A 180 -9.60 -13.37 5.44
C VAL A 180 -9.95 -11.98 5.99
N ALA A 181 -8.98 -11.07 6.01
CA ALA A 181 -9.20 -9.65 6.25
C ALA A 181 -8.77 -8.84 5.02
N LEU A 182 -9.69 -8.06 4.47
CA LEU A 182 -9.49 -7.19 3.32
C LEU A 182 -9.55 -5.74 3.78
N LEU A 183 -8.41 -5.04 3.77
CA LEU A 183 -8.27 -3.69 4.31
C LEU A 183 -7.99 -2.69 3.19
N ALA A 184 -8.84 -1.68 3.05
CA ALA A 184 -8.66 -0.59 2.08
C ALA A 184 -8.24 -1.12 0.70
N THR A 185 -9.02 -2.05 0.15
CA THR A 185 -8.72 -2.75 -1.11
C THR A 185 -9.91 -2.73 -2.07
N SER A 186 -9.73 -3.29 -3.24
CA SER A 186 -10.74 -3.30 -4.30
C SER A 186 -10.74 -4.64 -5.03
N ALA A 187 -11.92 -5.13 -5.38
CA ALA A 187 -12.07 -6.30 -6.25
C ALA A 187 -12.07 -5.94 -7.75
N GLY A 188 -11.99 -4.65 -8.10
CA GLY A 188 -11.95 -4.20 -9.50
C GLY A 188 -12.28 -2.72 -9.66
N LYS A 189 -12.37 -2.27 -10.93
CA LYS A 189 -12.79 -0.91 -11.33
C LYS A 189 -11.88 0.23 -10.84
N LEU A 190 -10.62 -0.03 -10.52
CA LEU A 190 -9.70 1.03 -10.09
C LEU A 190 -9.46 2.10 -11.16
N ALA A 191 -9.55 1.74 -12.44
CA ALA A 191 -9.46 2.70 -13.55
C ALA A 191 -10.61 3.73 -13.57
N GLU A 192 -11.69 3.50 -12.82
CA GLU A 192 -12.85 4.40 -12.73
C GLU A 192 -12.76 5.37 -11.53
N VAL A 193 -11.78 5.18 -10.64
CA VAL A 193 -11.60 5.98 -9.42
C VAL A 193 -11.26 7.44 -9.76
N THR A 194 -12.00 8.38 -9.21
CA THR A 194 -11.84 9.82 -9.52
C THR A 194 -10.73 10.50 -8.75
N LEU A 195 -10.16 9.87 -7.71
CA LEU A 195 -9.18 10.48 -6.80
C LEU A 195 -9.69 11.80 -6.18
N GLY A 196 -11.01 11.92 -5.99
CA GLY A 196 -11.64 13.15 -5.50
C GLY A 196 -11.63 14.33 -6.49
N LEU A 197 -11.23 14.10 -7.73
CA LEU A 197 -11.22 15.11 -8.78
C LEU A 197 -12.59 15.18 -9.50
N PRO A 198 -12.97 16.33 -10.05
CA PRO A 198 -14.15 16.41 -10.91
C PRO A 198 -14.03 15.42 -12.07
N ALA A 199 -15.15 14.77 -12.44
CA ALA A 199 -15.16 13.65 -13.40
C ALA A 199 -14.43 13.93 -14.74
N LEU A 200 -14.53 15.17 -15.27
CA LEU A 200 -13.81 15.55 -16.50
C LEU A 200 -12.27 15.58 -16.29
N VAL A 201 -11.82 16.07 -15.13
CA VAL A 201 -10.40 16.14 -14.77
C VAL A 201 -9.88 14.73 -14.52
N SER A 202 -10.62 13.91 -13.80
CA SER A 202 -10.29 12.52 -13.55
C SER A 202 -10.13 11.73 -14.85
N LYS A 203 -11.08 11.84 -15.80
CA LYS A 203 -10.96 11.21 -17.13
C LYS A 203 -9.72 11.67 -17.88
N ALA A 204 -9.36 12.95 -17.81
CA ALA A 204 -8.14 13.47 -18.44
C ALA A 204 -6.89 12.89 -17.77
N VAL A 205 -6.86 12.83 -16.44
CA VAL A 205 -5.76 12.21 -15.68
C VAL A 205 -5.61 10.73 -16.07
N HIS A 206 -6.68 9.94 -16.02
CA HIS A 206 -6.62 8.52 -16.41
C HIS A 206 -6.17 8.30 -17.84
N LYS A 207 -6.51 9.20 -18.77
CA LYS A 207 -6.05 9.11 -20.17
C LYS A 207 -4.55 9.38 -20.32
N VAL A 208 -3.99 10.27 -19.50
CA VAL A 208 -2.58 10.69 -19.59
C VAL A 208 -1.68 9.88 -18.67
N ALA A 209 -2.21 9.42 -17.53
CA ALA A 209 -1.46 8.70 -16.50
C ALA A 209 -0.66 7.49 -17.03
N PRO A 210 -1.21 6.58 -17.85
CA PRO A 210 -0.45 5.42 -18.33
C PRO A 210 0.79 5.83 -19.11
N THR A 211 0.66 6.84 -20.01
CA THR A 211 1.78 7.35 -20.81
C THR A 211 2.81 8.04 -19.92
N THR A 212 2.35 8.86 -18.98
CA THR A 212 3.24 9.57 -18.04
C THR A 212 3.99 8.62 -17.15
N VAL A 213 3.31 7.64 -16.55
CA VAL A 213 3.90 6.61 -15.70
C VAL A 213 4.92 5.79 -16.49
N SER A 214 4.61 5.36 -17.71
CA SER A 214 5.55 4.65 -18.58
C SER A 214 6.77 5.49 -18.96
N MET A 215 6.60 6.79 -19.25
CA MET A 215 7.71 7.70 -19.54
C MET A 215 8.60 7.92 -18.32
N LEU A 216 8.01 8.08 -17.13
CA LEU A 216 8.75 8.22 -15.88
C LEU A 216 9.52 6.92 -15.58
N GLY A 217 8.92 5.75 -15.78
CA GLY A 217 9.57 4.46 -15.61
C GLY A 217 10.82 4.31 -16.49
N ARG A 218 10.75 4.73 -17.78
CA ARG A 218 11.91 4.70 -18.69
C ARG A 218 13.06 5.60 -18.25
N ARG A 219 12.83 6.56 -17.38
CA ARG A 219 13.81 7.50 -16.82
C ARG A 219 13.96 7.35 -15.31
N GLY A 220 13.58 6.22 -14.76
CA GLY A 220 13.41 5.98 -13.33
C GLY A 220 14.63 6.39 -12.50
N SER A 221 15.84 6.00 -12.90
CA SER A 221 17.06 6.35 -12.16
C SER A 221 17.31 7.88 -12.06
N LEU A 222 16.89 8.66 -13.05
CA LEU A 222 16.96 10.12 -13.00
C LEU A 222 15.85 10.69 -12.12
N VAL A 223 14.64 10.15 -12.22
CA VAL A 223 13.50 10.55 -11.39
C VAL A 223 13.79 10.23 -9.92
N ASP A 224 14.31 9.04 -9.62
CA ASP A 224 14.63 8.64 -8.24
C ASP A 224 15.70 9.52 -7.60
N ARG A 225 16.70 9.97 -8.36
CA ARG A 225 17.68 10.97 -7.88
C ARG A 225 17.01 12.30 -7.50
N THR A 226 16.01 12.73 -8.27
CA THR A 226 15.29 14.00 -7.99
C THR A 226 14.24 13.86 -6.90
N ARG A 227 13.72 12.65 -6.64
CA ARG A 227 12.79 12.37 -5.53
C ARG A 227 13.42 12.69 -4.16
N HIS A 228 14.72 12.45 -3.99
CA HIS A 228 15.44 12.84 -2.78
C HIS A 228 15.43 14.36 -2.52
N ALA A 229 15.43 15.17 -3.59
CA ALA A 229 15.34 16.63 -3.48
C ALA A 229 13.88 17.14 -3.32
N GLY A 230 12.89 16.30 -3.61
CA GLY A 230 11.46 16.60 -3.57
C GLY A 230 10.71 16.10 -2.33
N SER A 231 11.42 15.64 -1.29
CA SER A 231 10.84 14.98 -0.10
C SER A 231 9.64 15.72 0.53
N ASP A 232 9.62 17.04 0.52
CA ASP A 232 8.49 17.82 1.06
C ASP A 232 7.17 17.62 0.29
N ILE A 233 7.24 17.43 -1.04
CA ILE A 233 6.02 17.16 -1.85
C ILE A 233 5.55 15.72 -1.59
N ALA A 234 6.47 14.77 -1.56
CA ALA A 234 6.15 13.39 -1.27
C ALA A 234 5.53 13.25 0.13
N PHE A 235 6.11 13.90 1.14
CA PHE A 235 5.56 13.99 2.48
C PHE A 235 4.14 14.54 2.49
N LEU A 236 3.88 15.65 1.80
CA LEU A 236 2.54 16.23 1.73
C LEU A 236 1.54 15.31 1.01
N LEU A 237 1.95 14.69 -0.11
CA LEU A 237 1.10 13.74 -0.83
C LEU A 237 0.77 12.53 0.05
N THR A 238 1.77 11.92 0.69
CA THR A 238 1.56 10.80 1.62
C THR A 238 0.62 11.21 2.76
N ARG A 239 0.82 12.41 3.33
CA ARG A 239 -0.01 12.95 4.41
C ARG A 239 -1.48 13.11 4.00
N TYR A 240 -1.74 13.68 2.82
CA TYR A 240 -3.10 14.01 2.39
C TYR A 240 -3.83 12.86 1.70
N MET A 241 -3.11 11.95 1.07
CA MET A 241 -3.71 10.81 0.38
C MET A 241 -3.75 9.54 1.26
N GLY A 242 -2.75 9.38 2.11
CA GLY A 242 -2.64 8.20 2.96
C GLY A 242 -3.45 8.28 4.26
N PHE A 243 -3.72 9.50 4.77
CA PHE A 243 -4.31 9.71 6.09
C PHE A 243 -5.54 10.62 6.04
N GLY A 244 -6.64 10.17 6.61
CA GLY A 244 -7.93 10.88 6.63
C GLY A 244 -7.96 12.04 7.61
N ASP A 245 -7.32 11.88 8.77
CA ASP A 245 -7.04 12.97 9.70
C ASP A 245 -5.68 13.62 9.42
N SER A 246 -5.51 14.06 8.19
CA SER A 246 -4.26 14.67 7.73
C SER A 246 -3.84 15.90 8.54
N LYS A 247 -4.73 16.50 9.34
CA LYS A 247 -4.39 17.64 10.19
C LYS A 247 -3.64 17.21 11.46
N ASN A 248 -3.97 16.06 12.03
CA ASN A 248 -3.46 15.62 13.34
C ASN A 248 -2.50 14.43 13.24
N VAL A 249 -2.39 13.77 12.06
CA VAL A 249 -1.45 12.66 11.89
C VAL A 249 -0.02 13.07 12.26
N SER A 250 0.65 12.19 12.99
CA SER A 250 2.04 12.37 13.42
C SER A 250 2.99 12.57 12.24
N PRO A 251 3.89 13.54 12.28
CA PRO A 251 4.94 13.69 11.28
C PRO A 251 5.82 12.45 11.11
N THR A 252 6.20 11.79 12.22
CA THR A 252 7.01 10.57 12.21
C THR A 252 6.29 9.44 11.48
N LEU A 253 4.99 9.27 11.69
CA LEU A 253 4.20 8.26 10.98
C LEU A 253 4.12 8.54 9.47
N VAL A 254 3.98 9.80 9.09
CA VAL A 254 3.98 10.21 7.67
C VAL A 254 5.35 9.98 7.04
N ASP A 255 6.46 10.35 7.73
CA ASP A 255 7.82 10.12 7.27
C ASP A 255 8.12 8.62 7.13
N PHE A 256 7.61 7.79 8.05
CA PHE A 256 7.72 6.33 7.96
C PHE A 256 7.01 5.77 6.71
N ALA A 257 5.74 6.13 6.50
CA ALA A 257 4.99 5.70 5.32
C ALA A 257 5.64 6.19 4.02
N GLU A 258 6.09 7.47 3.99
CA GLU A 258 6.78 8.05 2.82
C GLU A 258 8.10 7.33 2.53
N SER A 259 8.82 6.92 3.57
CA SER A 259 10.09 6.21 3.41
C SER A 259 9.92 4.89 2.63
N MET A 260 8.87 4.11 2.90
CA MET A 260 8.53 2.89 2.14
C MET A 260 8.16 3.21 0.70
N ILE A 261 7.30 4.21 0.48
CA ILE A 261 6.88 4.64 -0.86
C ILE A 261 8.09 5.11 -1.67
N ARG A 262 9.00 5.83 -1.06
CA ARG A 262 10.22 6.33 -1.69
C ARG A 262 11.23 5.22 -1.99
N ALA A 263 11.29 4.18 -1.18
CA ALA A 263 12.16 3.02 -1.38
C ALA A 263 11.77 2.20 -2.62
N THR A 264 10.50 2.27 -3.05
CA THR A 264 10.05 1.59 -4.28
C THR A 264 10.53 2.34 -5.51
N PRO A 265 11.34 1.71 -6.40
CA PRO A 265 11.83 2.33 -7.62
C PRO A 265 10.71 2.80 -8.56
N THR A 266 10.91 3.91 -9.26
CA THR A 266 9.90 4.47 -10.18
C THR A 266 9.56 3.51 -11.32
N GLU A 267 10.50 2.68 -11.75
CA GLU A 267 10.24 1.62 -12.73
C GLU A 267 9.26 0.58 -12.20
N VAL A 268 9.39 0.17 -10.94
CA VAL A 268 8.45 -0.77 -10.28
C VAL A 268 7.05 -0.16 -10.22
N VAL A 269 6.97 1.12 -9.88
CA VAL A 269 5.69 1.86 -9.94
C VAL A 269 5.10 1.81 -11.34
N ALA A 270 5.90 1.95 -12.39
CA ALA A 270 5.42 1.87 -13.76
C ALA A 270 5.01 0.46 -14.20
N ASP A 271 5.75 -0.55 -13.77
CA ASP A 271 5.55 -1.94 -14.16
C ASP A 271 4.24 -2.52 -13.57
N PHE A 272 3.91 -2.18 -12.31
CA PHE A 272 2.70 -2.68 -11.64
C PHE A 272 1.43 -1.86 -11.95
N TYR A 273 1.55 -0.60 -12.36
CA TYR A 273 0.41 0.27 -12.59
C TYR A 273 -0.67 -0.33 -13.52
N PRO A 274 -0.32 -0.91 -14.69
CA PRO A 274 -1.31 -1.54 -15.56
C PRO A 274 -2.03 -2.72 -14.90
N ALA A 275 -1.33 -3.54 -14.13
CA ALA A 275 -1.90 -4.69 -13.44
C ALA A 275 -2.95 -4.27 -12.40
N LEU A 276 -2.67 -3.19 -11.64
CA LEU A 276 -3.62 -2.62 -10.70
C LEU A 276 -4.86 -2.05 -11.40
N MET A 277 -4.68 -1.32 -12.50
CA MET A 277 -5.79 -0.70 -13.24
C MET A 277 -6.68 -1.73 -13.94
N ASN A 278 -6.13 -2.89 -14.32
CA ASN A 278 -6.86 -3.97 -14.98
C ASN A 278 -7.35 -5.05 -14.00
N HIS A 279 -7.09 -4.89 -12.70
CA HIS A 279 -7.56 -5.85 -11.70
C HIS A 279 -9.10 -5.94 -11.70
N ASP A 280 -9.60 -7.15 -11.86
CA ASP A 280 -11.02 -7.49 -11.75
C ASP A 280 -11.18 -8.93 -11.24
N LYS A 281 -11.49 -9.07 -9.96
CA LYS A 281 -11.64 -10.34 -9.25
C LYS A 281 -12.93 -10.37 -8.42
N LEU A 282 -13.91 -9.54 -8.76
CA LEU A 282 -15.18 -9.51 -8.03
C LEU A 282 -15.87 -10.89 -8.08
N SER A 283 -15.79 -11.58 -9.22
CA SER A 283 -16.36 -12.92 -9.37
C SER A 283 -15.66 -13.99 -8.52
N ALA A 284 -14.37 -13.81 -8.20
CA ALA A 284 -13.62 -14.76 -7.38
C ALA A 284 -13.98 -14.69 -5.89
N LEU A 285 -14.66 -13.63 -5.44
CA LEU A 285 -15.02 -13.48 -4.02
C LEU A 285 -15.89 -14.61 -3.47
N HIS A 286 -16.69 -15.28 -4.30
CA HIS A 286 -17.52 -16.42 -3.84
C HIS A 286 -16.68 -17.55 -3.21
N VAL A 287 -15.38 -17.65 -3.56
CA VAL A 287 -14.46 -18.62 -2.96
C VAL A 287 -14.26 -18.35 -1.47
N LEU A 288 -14.49 -17.12 -1.02
CA LEU A 288 -14.40 -16.71 0.38
C LEU A 288 -15.68 -17.01 1.19
N ASP A 289 -16.78 -17.43 0.57
CA ASP A 289 -18.05 -17.72 1.27
C ASP A 289 -17.94 -18.72 2.43
N PRO A 290 -17.09 -19.76 2.36
CA PRO A 290 -16.94 -20.72 3.46
C PRO A 290 -16.11 -20.21 4.64
N VAL A 291 -15.38 -19.09 4.48
CA VAL A 291 -14.47 -18.61 5.52
C VAL A 291 -14.93 -17.28 6.13
N PRO A 292 -14.79 -17.09 7.46
CA PRO A 292 -14.99 -15.81 8.09
C PRO A 292 -14.18 -14.72 7.41
N THR A 293 -14.84 -13.66 6.97
CA THR A 293 -14.20 -12.54 6.27
C THR A 293 -14.49 -11.22 6.99
N ALA A 294 -13.47 -10.38 7.11
CA ALA A 294 -13.59 -8.99 7.57
C ALA A 294 -13.19 -8.05 6.42
N ILE A 295 -14.01 -7.03 6.17
CA ILE A 295 -13.75 -5.99 5.17
C ILE A 295 -13.72 -4.66 5.91
N MET A 296 -12.63 -3.92 5.80
CA MET A 296 -12.48 -2.61 6.45
C MET A 296 -11.99 -1.56 5.45
N VAL A 297 -12.52 -0.36 5.56
CA VAL A 297 -12.13 0.78 4.73
C VAL A 297 -12.24 2.08 5.53
N GLY A 298 -11.40 3.06 5.23
CA GLY A 298 -11.57 4.41 5.74
C GLY A 298 -12.61 5.19 4.94
N ASP A 299 -13.45 5.98 5.61
CA ASP A 299 -14.51 6.79 4.98
C ASP A 299 -13.97 7.88 4.03
N LYS A 300 -12.67 8.21 4.16
CA LYS A 300 -11.94 9.18 3.34
C LYS A 300 -10.90 8.54 2.43
N ASP A 301 -11.00 7.25 2.16
CA ASP A 301 -10.10 6.58 1.22
C ASP A 301 -10.39 7.02 -0.22
N TRP A 302 -9.42 7.69 -0.85
CA TRP A 302 -9.51 8.20 -2.22
C TRP A 302 -8.87 7.27 -3.24
N LEU A 303 -8.06 6.30 -2.79
CA LEU A 303 -7.36 5.34 -3.65
C LEU A 303 -8.22 4.10 -3.91
N THR A 304 -8.84 3.57 -2.85
CA THR A 304 -9.84 2.51 -2.93
C THR A 304 -11.10 2.95 -2.17
N PRO A 305 -11.94 3.80 -2.82
CA PRO A 305 -13.08 4.43 -2.16
C PRO A 305 -14.01 3.43 -1.47
N PRO A 306 -14.75 3.85 -0.43
CA PRO A 306 -15.66 2.98 0.32
C PRO A 306 -16.65 2.18 -0.53
N ASP A 307 -17.04 2.71 -1.69
CA ASP A 307 -17.94 2.01 -2.63
C ASP A 307 -17.36 0.69 -3.14
N HIS A 308 -16.02 0.59 -3.28
CA HIS A 308 -15.35 -0.67 -3.65
C HIS A 308 -15.48 -1.73 -2.55
N SER A 309 -15.31 -1.32 -1.30
CA SER A 309 -15.49 -2.20 -0.14
C SER A 309 -16.95 -2.58 0.08
N ARG A 310 -17.89 -1.67 -0.16
CA ARG A 310 -19.34 -1.96 -0.14
C ARG A 310 -19.71 -2.99 -1.20
N ALA A 311 -19.19 -2.87 -2.44
CA ALA A 311 -19.40 -3.85 -3.49
C ALA A 311 -18.86 -5.25 -3.13
N MET A 312 -17.71 -5.31 -2.44
CA MET A 312 -17.21 -6.58 -1.91
C MET A 312 -18.11 -7.14 -0.79
N ALA A 313 -18.61 -6.30 0.11
CA ALA A 313 -19.51 -6.70 1.17
C ALA A 313 -20.89 -7.18 0.62
N GLU A 314 -21.36 -6.57 -0.46
CA GLU A 314 -22.57 -7.05 -1.18
C GLU A 314 -22.35 -8.43 -1.81
N ALA A 315 -21.13 -8.68 -2.36
CA ALA A 315 -20.76 -9.98 -2.90
C ALA A 315 -20.52 -11.04 -1.80
N LEU A 316 -20.22 -10.63 -0.58
CA LEU A 316 -19.93 -11.47 0.59
C LEU A 316 -20.85 -11.13 1.77
N PRO A 317 -22.13 -11.49 1.73
CA PRO A 317 -23.12 -11.06 2.74
C PRO A 317 -22.82 -11.51 4.18
N LYS A 318 -21.96 -12.52 4.36
CA LYS A 318 -21.53 -13.01 5.68
C LYS A 318 -20.30 -12.28 6.21
N ALA A 319 -19.64 -11.45 5.38
CA ALA A 319 -18.48 -10.71 5.80
C ALA A 319 -18.85 -9.62 6.81
N GLN A 320 -17.98 -9.43 7.78
CA GLN A 320 -18.07 -8.30 8.70
C GLN A 320 -17.52 -7.06 8.00
N PHE A 321 -18.39 -6.13 7.65
CA PHE A 321 -18.02 -4.87 7.01
C PHE A 321 -17.90 -3.74 8.03
N THR A 322 -16.81 -2.98 7.96
CA THR A 322 -16.55 -1.83 8.84
C THR A 322 -16.02 -0.65 8.02
N GLU A 323 -16.74 0.44 8.04
CA GLU A 323 -16.28 1.74 7.54
C GLU A 323 -15.78 2.57 8.72
N VAL A 324 -14.50 2.96 8.69
CA VAL A 324 -13.83 3.62 9.82
C VAL A 324 -13.83 5.13 9.59
N PRO A 325 -14.43 5.91 10.50
CA PRO A 325 -14.55 7.35 10.33
C PRO A 325 -13.20 8.06 10.41
N ASP A 326 -13.12 9.20 9.70
CA ASP A 326 -11.93 10.07 9.66
C ASP A 326 -10.64 9.33 9.31
N THR A 327 -10.72 8.35 8.41
CA THR A 327 -9.63 7.44 8.06
C THR A 327 -9.48 7.35 6.55
N SER A 328 -8.24 7.26 6.06
CA SER A 328 -7.96 7.08 4.64
C SER A 328 -7.30 5.73 4.35
N HIS A 329 -6.47 5.69 3.30
CA HIS A 329 -5.96 4.46 2.71
C HIS A 329 -5.02 3.66 3.62
N LEU A 330 -4.17 4.32 4.42
CA LEU A 330 -3.22 3.64 5.30
C LEU A 330 -3.86 3.26 6.65
N ILE A 331 -5.04 2.64 6.59
CA ILE A 331 -5.89 2.31 7.75
C ILE A 331 -5.14 1.54 8.84
N GLN A 332 -4.23 0.60 8.47
CA GLN A 332 -3.44 -0.20 9.41
C GLN A 332 -2.42 0.62 10.20
N LEU A 333 -2.03 1.79 9.65
CA LEU A 333 -1.15 2.75 10.29
C LEU A 333 -1.93 3.86 11.00
N GLU A 334 -3.05 4.32 10.41
CA GLU A 334 -3.82 5.45 10.93
C GLU A 334 -4.75 5.06 12.09
N ARG A 335 -5.32 3.84 12.03
CA ARG A 335 -6.22 3.30 13.06
C ARG A 335 -5.77 1.91 13.51
N PRO A 336 -4.53 1.79 14.02
CA PRO A 336 -3.94 0.47 14.31
C PRO A 336 -4.76 -0.34 15.31
N GLY A 337 -5.33 0.31 16.33
CA GLY A 337 -6.17 -0.37 17.33
C GLY A 337 -7.41 -1.01 16.69
N ALA A 338 -8.15 -0.25 15.86
CA ALA A 338 -9.35 -0.77 15.21
C ALA A 338 -9.03 -1.96 14.29
N VAL A 339 -7.92 -1.89 13.55
CA VAL A 339 -7.48 -2.99 12.69
C VAL A 339 -7.06 -4.20 13.53
N THR A 340 -6.24 -4.00 14.57
CA THR A 340 -5.78 -5.10 15.44
C THR A 340 -6.94 -5.78 16.15
N ASP A 341 -7.94 -5.04 16.62
CA ASP A 341 -9.12 -5.60 17.29
C ASP A 341 -9.97 -6.41 16.31
N ALA A 342 -10.18 -5.93 15.08
CA ALA A 342 -10.87 -6.69 14.03
C ALA A 342 -10.12 -7.99 13.67
N LEU A 343 -8.78 -7.96 13.62
CA LEU A 343 -7.97 -9.16 13.40
C LEU A 343 -8.08 -10.15 14.57
N ARG A 344 -8.05 -9.68 15.82
CA ARG A 344 -8.27 -10.53 17.00
C ARG A 344 -9.63 -11.21 16.99
N ASP A 345 -10.68 -10.47 16.60
CA ASP A 345 -12.04 -11.02 16.50
C ASP A 345 -12.13 -12.04 15.36
N LEU A 346 -11.48 -11.79 14.21
CA LEU A 346 -11.40 -12.76 13.12
C LEU A 346 -10.66 -14.03 13.56
N ILE A 347 -9.50 -13.90 14.20
CA ILE A 347 -8.71 -15.01 14.72
C ILE A 347 -9.53 -15.86 15.70
N LYS A 348 -10.26 -15.25 16.63
CA LYS A 348 -11.16 -15.97 17.57
C LYS A 348 -12.21 -16.80 16.83
N ARG A 349 -12.85 -16.25 15.79
CA ARG A 349 -13.88 -16.94 15.01
C ARG A 349 -13.37 -18.17 14.24
N VAL A 350 -12.08 -18.18 13.87
CA VAL A 350 -11.47 -19.31 13.13
C VAL A 350 -10.76 -20.31 14.03
N SER A 351 -10.60 -20.00 15.33
CA SER A 351 -9.95 -20.88 16.31
C SER A 351 -10.95 -21.80 17.03
N VAL A 352 -12.23 -21.65 16.75
CA VAL A 352 -13.31 -22.50 17.27
C VAL A 352 -13.63 -23.59 16.26
#